data_ce791723b772048f418885eddb42791c
#
_entry.id   ce791723b772048f418885eddb42791c
#
_cell.length_a   1.000
_cell.length_b   1.000
_cell.length_c   1.000
_cell.angle_alpha   90.00
_cell.angle_beta   90.00
_cell.angle_gamma   90.00
#
_symmetry.space_group_name_H-M   'P 1'
#
loop_
_entity.id
_entity.type
_entity.pdbx_description
1 polymer ?
#
loop_
_entity_poly.entity_id
_entity_poly.type
_entity_poly.pdbx_seq_one_letter_code
_entity_poly.pdbx_strand_id
1 'polypeptide(L)'
;MQKRLLLFDIDGTLIHSGGAGVRALKSAFEERFGVADDLHGIEIAGMTDSGIVVSILKKNDILATNENIGAFLDSYVHFLSLELPRRKGKLLPGVLDLLEKLKSRPHLVLGLLTGNVSRGARLKLEHHGVWHFFEFGAFADDHQDRNRLGSFARARAKEKHG
;
A
#
# COMPACT_ATOMS: atom_id res chain seq x y z
N MET A 1 -7.31 -31.10 3.58
CA MET A 1 -6.35 -30.64 2.52
C MET A 1 -5.60 -29.45 3.08
N GLN A 2 -4.26 -29.45 3.02
CA GLN A 2 -3.45 -28.34 3.55
C GLN A 2 -3.66 -27.09 2.68
N LYS A 3 -4.04 -25.97 3.30
CA LYS A 3 -4.18 -24.70 2.60
C LYS A 3 -2.82 -24.11 2.27
N ARG A 4 -2.71 -23.43 1.13
CA ARG A 4 -1.53 -22.70 0.67
C ARG A 4 -1.83 -21.21 0.66
N LEU A 5 -0.97 -20.44 1.32
CA LEU A 5 -1.05 -18.99 1.37
C LEU A 5 -0.32 -18.37 0.18
N LEU A 6 -1.00 -17.53 -0.56
CA LEU A 6 -0.43 -16.68 -1.61
C LEU A 6 -0.53 -15.21 -1.18
N LEU A 7 0.61 -14.55 -1.07
CA LEU A 7 0.71 -13.14 -0.68
C LEU A 7 1.08 -12.29 -1.89
N PHE A 8 0.31 -11.24 -2.13
CA PHE A 8 0.48 -10.33 -3.26
C PHE A 8 0.91 -8.94 -2.77
N ASP A 9 1.89 -8.37 -3.44
CA ASP A 9 2.15 -6.93 -3.40
C ASP A 9 1.18 -6.21 -4.34
N ILE A 10 1.11 -4.89 -4.26
CA ILE A 10 0.16 -4.06 -5.02
C ILE A 10 0.86 -3.35 -6.17
N ASP A 11 1.70 -2.36 -5.86
CA ASP A 11 2.32 -1.49 -6.86
C ASP A 11 3.39 -2.24 -7.67
N GLY A 12 3.24 -2.30 -8.97
CA GLY A 12 4.12 -3.05 -9.87
C GLY A 12 3.88 -4.57 -9.91
N THR A 13 2.92 -5.09 -9.11
CA THR A 13 2.53 -6.52 -9.09
C THR A 13 1.10 -6.69 -9.57
N LEU A 14 0.15 -6.02 -8.95
CA LEU A 14 -1.28 -6.06 -9.33
C LEU A 14 -1.67 -4.88 -10.21
N ILE A 15 -1.19 -3.69 -9.87
CA ILE A 15 -1.55 -2.45 -10.53
C ILE A 15 -0.34 -1.59 -10.86
N HIS A 16 -0.57 -0.66 -11.80
CA HIS A 16 0.21 0.54 -11.96
C HIS A 16 -0.69 1.74 -11.67
N SER A 17 -0.36 2.54 -10.65
CA SER A 17 -1.22 3.64 -10.17
C SER A 17 -1.16 4.91 -11.03
N GLY A 18 -0.36 4.92 -12.11
CA GLY A 18 -0.20 6.11 -12.95
C GLY A 18 0.46 7.30 -12.25
N GLY A 19 1.21 7.05 -11.18
CA GLY A 19 1.87 8.08 -10.38
C GLY A 19 0.99 8.74 -9.31
N ALA A 20 -0.22 8.22 -9.07
CA ALA A 20 -1.14 8.77 -8.06
C ALA A 20 -0.52 8.83 -6.67
N GLY A 21 0.21 7.79 -6.24
CA GLY A 21 0.86 7.73 -4.93
C GLY A 21 1.90 8.84 -4.72
N VAL A 22 2.78 9.04 -5.71
CA VAL A 22 3.82 10.09 -5.64
C VAL A 22 3.20 11.49 -5.61
N ARG A 23 2.15 11.71 -6.41
CA ARG A 23 1.42 12.99 -6.39
C ARG A 23 0.74 13.24 -5.06
N ALA A 24 0.09 12.22 -4.51
CA ALA A 24 -0.56 12.30 -3.21
C ALA A 24 0.44 12.62 -2.08
N LEU A 25 1.63 12.00 -2.08
CA LEU A 25 2.70 12.31 -1.12
C LEU A 25 3.13 13.77 -1.19
N LYS A 26 3.36 14.31 -2.41
CA LYS A 26 3.76 15.71 -2.60
C LYS A 26 2.70 16.66 -2.08
N SER A 27 1.45 16.48 -2.47
CA SER A 27 0.33 17.33 -2.04
C SER A 27 0.09 17.26 -0.53
N ALA A 28 0.20 16.07 0.05
CA ALA A 28 0.04 15.87 1.49
C ALA A 28 1.15 16.57 2.29
N PHE A 29 2.39 16.49 1.82
CA PHE A 29 3.52 17.15 2.47
C PHE A 29 3.38 18.67 2.42
N GLU A 30 3.07 19.22 1.24
CA GLU A 30 2.86 20.66 1.06
C GLU A 30 1.69 21.18 1.91
N GLU A 31 0.56 20.45 1.93
CA GLU A 31 -0.61 20.83 2.75
C GLU A 31 -0.29 20.84 4.25
N ARG A 32 0.43 19.83 4.75
CA ARG A 32 0.64 19.66 6.19
C ARG A 32 1.77 20.50 6.74
N PHE A 33 2.81 20.74 5.95
CA PHE A 33 4.05 21.39 6.44
C PHE A 33 4.39 22.69 5.70
N GLY A 34 3.58 23.08 4.70
CA GLY A 34 3.80 24.33 3.96
C GLY A 34 5.05 24.31 3.06
N VAL A 35 5.64 23.15 2.81
CA VAL A 35 6.87 22.98 2.04
C VAL A 35 6.60 22.15 0.80
N ALA A 36 6.87 22.69 -0.37
CA ALA A 36 6.86 21.93 -1.62
C ALA A 36 8.15 21.11 -1.73
N ASP A 37 8.04 19.80 -1.92
CA ASP A 37 9.17 18.89 -2.13
C ASP A 37 8.91 18.03 -3.38
N ASP A 38 9.92 17.93 -4.23
CA ASP A 38 9.87 17.08 -5.44
C ASP A 38 10.11 15.60 -5.16
N LEU A 39 10.44 15.26 -3.91
CA LEU A 39 10.83 13.94 -3.39
C LEU A 39 12.13 13.41 -4.00
N HIS A 40 12.96 14.29 -4.58
CA HIS A 40 14.27 13.88 -5.09
C HIS A 40 15.13 13.27 -3.98
N GLY A 41 15.76 12.13 -4.29
CA GLY A 41 16.59 11.39 -3.32
C GLY A 41 15.82 10.57 -2.29
N ILE A 42 14.49 10.55 -2.34
CA ILE A 42 13.66 9.68 -1.51
C ILE A 42 13.43 8.36 -2.23
N GLU A 43 13.84 7.25 -1.62
CA GLU A 43 13.54 5.91 -2.11
C GLU A 43 12.07 5.58 -1.82
N ILE A 44 11.31 5.27 -2.88
CA ILE A 44 9.88 4.96 -2.81
C ILE A 44 9.63 3.49 -3.13
N ALA A 45 10.28 2.97 -4.18
CA ALA A 45 10.07 1.61 -4.63
C ALA A 45 10.46 0.58 -3.54
N GLY A 46 9.56 -0.32 -3.23
CA GLY A 46 9.82 -1.38 -2.25
C GLY A 46 9.76 -0.94 -0.78
N MET A 47 9.58 0.33 -0.50
CA MET A 47 9.47 0.87 0.86
C MET A 47 8.04 0.79 1.40
N THR A 48 7.87 0.99 2.71
CA THR A 48 6.55 1.19 3.31
C THR A 48 6.16 2.66 3.25
N ASP A 49 4.86 2.97 3.14
CA ASP A 49 4.37 4.36 3.15
C ASP A 49 4.85 5.11 4.40
N SER A 50 4.81 4.47 5.58
CA SER A 50 5.33 5.07 6.82
C SER A 50 6.85 5.30 6.77
N GLY A 51 7.62 4.40 6.15
CA GLY A 51 9.06 4.58 5.94
C GLY A 51 9.38 5.74 5.00
N ILE A 52 8.61 5.87 3.91
CA ILE A 52 8.71 6.99 2.97
C ILE A 52 8.42 8.32 3.67
N VAL A 53 7.33 8.40 4.43
CA VAL A 53 6.95 9.58 5.21
C VAL A 53 8.06 9.99 6.17
N VAL A 54 8.63 9.05 6.93
CA VAL A 54 9.76 9.32 7.82
C VAL A 54 10.96 9.88 7.05
N SER A 55 11.26 9.34 5.87
CA SER A 55 12.37 9.82 5.04
C SER A 55 12.14 11.24 4.52
N ILE A 56 10.90 11.57 4.12
CA ILE A 56 10.54 12.93 3.67
C ILE A 56 10.66 13.92 4.83
N LEU A 57 10.13 13.58 6.02
CA LEU A 57 10.22 14.44 7.21
C LEU A 57 11.68 14.72 7.59
N LYS A 58 12.51 13.67 7.64
CA LYS A 58 13.95 13.81 7.94
C LYS A 58 14.69 14.65 6.92
N LYS A 59 14.42 14.47 5.63
CA LYS A 59 15.04 15.28 4.56
C LYS A 59 14.79 16.77 4.73
N ASN A 60 13.63 17.12 5.30
CA ASN A 60 13.19 18.51 5.49
C ASN A 60 13.35 19.00 6.93
N ASP A 61 14.20 18.35 7.75
CA ASP A 61 14.49 18.71 9.15
C ASP A 61 13.24 18.78 10.04
N ILE A 62 12.21 18.01 9.72
CA ILE A 62 10.97 17.90 10.51
C ILE A 62 11.03 16.64 11.38
N LEU A 63 10.70 16.79 12.66
CA LEU A 63 10.68 15.66 13.58
C LEU A 63 9.65 14.60 13.16
N ALA A 64 10.10 13.36 13.00
CA ALA A 64 9.25 12.21 12.65
C ALA A 64 8.55 11.67 13.91
N THR A 65 7.77 12.50 14.59
CA THR A 65 6.91 12.08 15.70
C THR A 65 5.74 11.24 15.19
N ASN A 66 5.14 10.43 16.07
CA ASN A 66 3.94 9.65 15.71
C ASN A 66 2.80 10.57 15.23
N GLU A 67 2.68 11.76 15.81
CA GLU A 67 1.70 12.76 15.40
C GLU A 67 1.96 13.27 13.98
N ASN A 68 3.19 13.68 13.67
CA ASN A 68 3.55 14.18 12.33
C ASN A 68 3.41 13.08 11.27
N ILE A 69 3.84 11.85 11.58
CA ILE A 69 3.69 10.70 10.68
C ILE A 69 2.22 10.40 10.44
N GLY A 70 1.41 10.33 11.51
CA GLY A 70 -0.02 10.06 11.41
C GLY A 70 -0.77 11.12 10.59
N ALA A 71 -0.52 12.40 10.89
CA ALA A 71 -1.13 13.51 10.17
C ALA A 71 -0.73 13.54 8.67
N PHE A 72 0.51 13.21 8.36
CA PHE A 72 0.97 13.11 6.97
C PHE A 72 0.28 11.94 6.25
N LEU A 73 0.22 10.76 6.87
CA LEU A 73 -0.45 9.59 6.29
C LEU A 73 -1.95 9.82 6.09
N ASP A 74 -2.63 10.52 6.99
CA ASP A 74 -4.03 10.87 6.82
C ASP A 74 -4.25 11.78 5.62
N SER A 75 -3.43 12.83 5.47
CA SER A 75 -3.44 13.71 4.31
C SER A 75 -3.07 12.96 3.02
N TYR A 76 -2.07 12.07 3.07
CA TYR A 76 -1.69 11.23 1.95
C TYR A 76 -2.86 10.37 1.43
N VAL A 77 -3.58 9.69 2.33
CA VAL A 77 -4.74 8.86 1.97
C VAL A 77 -5.85 9.72 1.35
N HIS A 78 -6.07 10.92 1.90
CA HIS A 78 -7.01 11.88 1.33
C HIS A 78 -6.65 12.25 -0.11
N PHE A 79 -5.41 12.73 -0.35
CA PHE A 79 -4.97 13.10 -1.70
C PHE A 79 -4.91 11.89 -2.65
N LEU A 80 -4.56 10.69 -2.15
CA LEU A 80 -4.59 9.47 -2.95
C LEU A 80 -5.99 9.20 -3.53
N SER A 81 -7.04 9.40 -2.73
CA SER A 81 -8.42 9.24 -3.19
C SER A 81 -8.80 10.21 -4.31
N LEU A 82 -8.20 11.40 -4.32
CA LEU A 82 -8.41 12.41 -5.35
C LEU A 82 -7.57 12.16 -6.62
N GLU A 83 -6.36 11.64 -6.45
CA GLU A 83 -5.43 11.42 -7.56
C GLU A 83 -5.70 10.13 -8.34
N LEU A 84 -6.17 9.07 -7.71
CA LEU A 84 -6.46 7.79 -8.38
C LEU A 84 -7.40 7.96 -9.60
N PRO A 85 -8.56 8.65 -9.52
CA PRO A 85 -9.43 8.85 -10.68
C PRO A 85 -8.84 9.75 -11.77
N ARG A 86 -7.88 10.60 -11.41
CA ARG A 86 -7.26 11.58 -12.32
C ARG A 86 -6.10 10.99 -13.12
N ARG A 87 -5.60 9.82 -12.72
CA ARG A 87 -4.41 9.19 -13.32
C ARG A 87 -4.79 8.01 -14.20
N LYS A 88 -3.96 7.74 -15.19
CA LYS A 88 -4.12 6.58 -16.08
C LYS A 88 -3.52 5.31 -15.43
N GLY A 89 -4.00 5.01 -14.22
CA GLY A 89 -3.69 3.75 -13.54
C GLY A 89 -4.40 2.58 -14.22
N LYS A 90 -3.85 1.39 -14.07
CA LYS A 90 -4.43 0.17 -14.67
C LYS A 90 -4.06 -1.07 -13.85
N LEU A 91 -4.92 -2.09 -13.93
CA LEU A 91 -4.51 -3.46 -13.61
C LEU A 91 -3.41 -3.90 -14.58
N LEU A 92 -2.43 -4.63 -14.07
CA LEU A 92 -1.42 -5.22 -14.94
C LEU A 92 -2.04 -6.37 -15.76
N PRO A 93 -1.52 -6.62 -16.99
CA PRO A 93 -2.08 -7.64 -17.87
C PRO A 93 -2.15 -9.02 -17.20
N GLY A 94 -3.29 -9.69 -17.34
CA GLY A 94 -3.52 -11.03 -16.81
C GLY A 94 -3.81 -11.12 -15.31
N VAL A 95 -3.77 -10.01 -14.57
CA VAL A 95 -4.02 -10.01 -13.10
C VAL A 95 -5.44 -10.46 -12.78
N LEU A 96 -6.45 -9.91 -13.47
CA LEU A 96 -7.84 -10.27 -13.19
C LEU A 96 -8.09 -11.76 -13.43
N ASP A 97 -7.70 -12.27 -14.60
CA ASP A 97 -7.85 -13.69 -14.96
C ASP A 97 -7.12 -14.62 -13.97
N LEU A 98 -5.94 -14.19 -13.50
CA LEU A 98 -5.17 -14.92 -12.49
C LEU A 98 -5.92 -14.98 -11.16
N LEU A 99 -6.38 -13.83 -10.66
CA LEU A 99 -7.10 -13.76 -9.38
C LEU A 99 -8.39 -14.58 -9.39
N GLU A 100 -9.17 -14.53 -10.48
CA GLU A 100 -10.38 -15.35 -10.65
C GLU A 100 -10.07 -16.86 -10.63
N LYS A 101 -9.03 -17.29 -11.37
CA LYS A 101 -8.57 -18.68 -11.36
C LYS A 101 -8.05 -19.14 -10.00
N LEU A 102 -7.36 -18.29 -9.26
CA LEU A 102 -6.85 -18.63 -7.93
C LEU A 102 -7.98 -18.69 -6.91
N LYS A 103 -8.95 -17.75 -6.95
CA LYS A 103 -10.10 -17.74 -6.05
C LYS A 103 -10.99 -18.98 -6.20
N SER A 104 -11.07 -19.57 -7.39
CA SER A 104 -11.83 -20.81 -7.62
C SER A 104 -11.17 -22.06 -7.01
N ARG A 105 -9.97 -21.95 -6.44
CA ARG A 105 -9.20 -23.06 -5.86
C ARG A 105 -9.37 -23.11 -4.34
N PRO A 106 -10.15 -24.04 -3.77
CA PRO A 106 -10.52 -24.02 -2.34
C PRO A 106 -9.34 -24.25 -1.37
N HIS A 107 -8.22 -24.75 -1.87
CA HIS A 107 -7.00 -24.96 -1.09
C HIS A 107 -6.05 -23.72 -1.11
N LEU A 108 -6.38 -22.69 -1.87
CA LEU A 108 -5.60 -21.45 -1.92
C LEU A 108 -6.27 -20.36 -1.10
N VAL A 109 -5.46 -19.59 -0.40
CA VAL A 109 -5.85 -18.43 0.39
C VAL A 109 -5.09 -17.22 -0.10
N LEU A 110 -5.79 -16.17 -0.53
CA LEU A 110 -5.21 -14.98 -1.08
C LEU A 110 -5.15 -13.88 -0.03
N GLY A 111 -3.97 -13.32 0.18
CA GLY A 111 -3.73 -12.21 1.08
C GLY A 111 -2.82 -11.16 0.44
N LEU A 112 -2.73 -10.00 1.09
CA LEU A 112 -1.83 -8.93 0.68
C LEU A 112 -0.57 -8.90 1.56
N LEU A 113 0.54 -8.54 0.94
CA LEU A 113 1.80 -8.19 1.62
C LEU A 113 2.34 -6.95 0.90
N THR A 114 2.12 -5.79 1.47
CA THR A 114 2.40 -4.53 0.78
C THR A 114 2.98 -3.47 1.71
N GLY A 115 3.84 -2.61 1.16
CA GLY A 115 4.31 -1.41 1.85
C GLY A 115 3.27 -0.29 1.94
N ASN A 116 2.10 -0.43 1.34
CA ASN A 116 1.02 0.54 1.47
C ASN A 116 0.42 0.50 2.89
N VAL A 117 -0.04 1.65 3.40
CA VAL A 117 -0.97 1.66 4.52
C VAL A 117 -2.30 1.00 4.12
N SER A 118 -2.97 0.35 5.06
CA SER A 118 -4.20 -0.45 4.79
C SER A 118 -5.28 0.35 4.06
N ARG A 119 -5.51 1.61 4.45
CA ARG A 119 -6.45 2.51 3.80
C ARG A 119 -6.04 2.85 2.36
N GLY A 120 -4.76 3.09 2.11
CA GLY A 120 -4.22 3.35 0.77
C GLY A 120 -4.29 2.13 -0.14
N ALA A 121 -3.96 0.94 0.39
CA ALA A 121 -4.10 -0.34 -0.30
C ALA A 121 -5.55 -0.59 -0.75
N ARG A 122 -6.50 -0.36 0.17
CA ARG A 122 -7.92 -0.50 -0.10
C ARG A 122 -8.39 0.45 -1.22
N LEU A 123 -8.08 1.74 -1.13
CA LEU A 123 -8.41 2.72 -2.16
C LEU A 123 -7.89 2.31 -3.54
N LYS A 124 -6.63 1.90 -3.63
CA LYS A 124 -6.00 1.46 -4.89
C LYS A 124 -6.72 0.25 -5.49
N LEU A 125 -6.97 -0.77 -4.68
CA LEU A 125 -7.55 -2.02 -5.18
C LEU A 125 -9.07 -1.92 -5.40
N GLU A 126 -9.81 -1.12 -4.62
CA GLU A 126 -11.22 -0.80 -4.88
C GLU A 126 -11.38 -0.02 -6.19
N HIS A 127 -10.50 0.98 -6.43
CA HIS A 127 -10.51 1.75 -7.68
C HIS A 127 -10.37 0.86 -8.93
N HIS A 128 -9.64 -0.25 -8.81
CA HIS A 128 -9.46 -1.24 -9.88
C HIS A 128 -10.38 -2.45 -9.77
N GLY A 129 -11.32 -2.50 -8.81
CA GLY A 129 -12.32 -3.54 -8.67
C GLY A 129 -11.81 -4.90 -8.17
N VAL A 130 -10.62 -4.95 -7.57
CA VAL A 130 -9.98 -6.24 -7.18
C VAL A 130 -9.76 -6.42 -5.66
N TRP A 131 -10.18 -5.46 -4.83
CA TRP A 131 -10.06 -5.58 -3.37
C TRP A 131 -10.73 -6.85 -2.81
N HIS A 132 -11.87 -7.22 -3.34
CA HIS A 132 -12.68 -8.34 -2.88
C HIS A 132 -12.05 -9.74 -3.06
N PHE A 133 -10.92 -9.83 -3.76
CA PHE A 133 -10.18 -11.09 -3.88
C PHE A 133 -9.36 -11.42 -2.63
N PHE A 134 -9.04 -10.43 -1.81
CA PHE A 134 -8.13 -10.58 -0.68
C PHE A 134 -8.89 -10.57 0.64
N GLU A 135 -8.65 -11.59 1.46
CA GLU A 135 -9.37 -11.77 2.72
C GLU A 135 -8.68 -11.08 3.91
N PHE A 136 -7.39 -10.82 3.80
CA PHE A 136 -6.55 -10.15 4.80
C PHE A 136 -5.26 -9.62 4.12
N GLY A 137 -4.48 -8.89 4.89
CA GLY A 137 -3.18 -8.41 4.44
C GLY A 137 -2.27 -8.03 5.60
N ALA A 138 -1.01 -7.76 5.28
CA ALA A 138 -0.07 -7.06 6.13
C ALA A 138 0.35 -5.77 5.42
N PHE A 139 0.38 -4.67 6.16
CA PHE A 139 0.42 -3.31 5.66
C PHE A 139 1.48 -2.49 6.40
N ALA A 140 1.80 -1.30 5.91
CA ALA A 140 2.69 -0.36 6.58
C ALA A 140 2.22 0.03 7.99
N ASP A 141 0.92 -0.10 8.28
CA ASP A 141 0.34 0.10 9.61
C ASP A 141 0.88 -0.91 10.64
N ASP A 142 1.27 -2.09 10.20
CA ASP A 142 1.74 -3.17 11.09
C ASP A 142 3.19 -2.96 11.52
N HIS A 143 4.03 -2.49 10.61
CA HIS A 143 5.44 -2.19 10.88
C HIS A 143 6.07 -1.34 9.78
N GLN A 144 6.94 -0.38 10.19
CA GLN A 144 7.68 0.46 9.27
C GLN A 144 8.68 -0.33 8.41
N ASP A 145 9.33 -1.35 8.99
CA ASP A 145 10.23 -2.24 8.25
C ASP A 145 9.42 -3.30 7.50
N ARG A 146 9.46 -3.22 6.17
CA ARG A 146 8.76 -4.13 5.25
C ARG A 146 9.11 -5.60 5.48
N ASN A 147 10.35 -5.91 5.89
CA ASN A 147 10.78 -7.30 6.11
C ASN A 147 10.02 -7.98 7.24
N ARG A 148 9.41 -7.21 8.14
CA ARG A 148 8.61 -7.73 9.25
C ARG A 148 7.16 -8.03 8.88
N LEU A 149 6.66 -7.49 7.77
CA LEU A 149 5.25 -7.64 7.37
C LEU A 149 4.85 -9.10 7.12
N GLY A 150 5.77 -9.93 6.63
CA GLY A 150 5.51 -11.35 6.37
C GLY A 150 5.03 -12.14 7.59
N SER A 151 5.51 -11.83 8.78
CA SER A 151 5.07 -12.46 10.02
C SER A 151 3.62 -12.11 10.37
N PHE A 152 3.21 -10.86 10.18
CA PHE A 152 1.82 -10.41 10.39
C PHE A 152 0.84 -11.07 9.40
N ALA A 153 1.22 -11.14 8.12
CA ALA A 153 0.39 -11.83 7.12
C ALA A 153 0.17 -13.30 7.46
N ARG A 154 1.24 -14.00 7.86
CA ARG A 154 1.15 -15.42 8.27
C ARG A 154 0.30 -15.62 9.52
N ALA A 155 0.45 -14.75 10.52
CA ALA A 155 -0.36 -14.82 11.75
C ALA A 155 -1.86 -14.67 11.44
N ARG A 156 -2.24 -13.67 10.63
CA ARG A 156 -3.63 -13.45 10.19
C ARG A 156 -4.18 -14.60 9.35
N ALA A 157 -3.35 -15.16 8.48
CA ALA A 157 -3.73 -16.34 7.70
C ALA A 157 -4.04 -17.53 8.61
N LYS A 158 -3.18 -17.77 9.63
CA LYS A 158 -3.37 -18.85 10.59
C LYS A 158 -4.61 -18.63 11.46
N GLU A 159 -4.85 -17.43 11.93
CA GLU A 159 -6.04 -17.08 12.72
C GLU A 159 -7.33 -17.35 11.94
N LYS A 160 -7.35 -17.01 10.65
CA LYS A 160 -8.55 -17.09 9.82
C LYS A 160 -8.80 -18.47 9.22
N HIS A 161 -7.76 -19.24 8.97
CA HIS A 161 -7.84 -20.49 8.20
C HIS A 161 -7.24 -21.72 8.90
N GLY A 162 -6.59 -21.57 10.04
CA GLY A 162 -5.96 -22.64 10.82
C GLY A 162 -4.55 -22.92 10.36
#